data_bddf47f0b8276d0b8b7eee89595dbdf2
#
_entry.id   bddf47f0b8276d0b8b7eee89595dbdf2
#
_cell.length_a   1.000
_cell.length_b   1.000
_cell.length_c   1.000
_cell.angle_alpha   90.00
_cell.angle_beta   90.00
_cell.angle_gamma   90.00
#
_symmetry.space_group_name_H-M   'P 1'
#
loop_
_entity.id
_entity.type
_entity.pdbx_description
1 polymer ?
#
loop_
_entity_poly.entity_id
_entity_poly.type
_entity_poly.pdbx_seq_one_letter_code
_entity_poly.pdbx_strand_id
1 'polypeptide(L)'
;MAISTLVTGVVPAAIASVGGLFVDAIANSLQQNANDFSDFREEVLIYVLIELGLVLLLTGSQRLNMLCQSILRALLGNKINVMILEKALTLELTHFEDSEYYDKLVRARREASSRPLSLIVKTFDLFRDVITLVTIGIFLFQFSAWASILLLVAGVPAFAAENKFSGEAFRNQRRRSAERRLQVYLEMVLTREDGVK
;
A
#
# COMPACT_ATOMS: atom_id res chain seq x y z
N MET A 1 0.18 -14.11 -2.76
CA MET A 1 -0.43 -12.78 -2.60
C MET A 1 -1.87 -12.86 -2.07
N ALA A 2 -2.83 -13.55 -2.71
CA ALA A 2 -4.23 -13.53 -2.27
C ALA A 2 -4.42 -13.97 -0.80
N ILE A 3 -3.82 -15.08 -0.40
CA ILE A 3 -3.93 -15.61 0.98
C ILE A 3 -3.34 -14.59 1.99
N SER A 4 -2.17 -14.06 1.72
CA SER A 4 -1.55 -13.06 2.63
C SER A 4 -2.32 -11.74 2.68
N THR A 5 -3.02 -11.36 1.60
CA THR A 5 -3.93 -10.19 1.58
C THR A 5 -5.14 -10.42 2.48
N LEU A 6 -5.73 -11.63 2.44
CA LEU A 6 -6.83 -12.00 3.35
C LEU A 6 -6.39 -11.96 4.81
N VAL A 7 -5.24 -12.57 5.12
CA VAL A 7 -4.69 -12.57 6.48
C VAL A 7 -4.43 -11.14 6.97
N THR A 8 -3.76 -10.32 6.17
CA THR A 8 -3.48 -8.91 6.55
C THR A 8 -4.75 -8.05 6.64
N GLY A 9 -5.84 -8.42 5.98
CA GLY A 9 -7.12 -7.74 6.08
C GLY A 9 -7.93 -8.09 7.33
N VAL A 10 -7.86 -9.35 7.78
CA VAL A 10 -8.68 -9.85 8.91
C VAL A 10 -7.96 -9.75 10.26
N VAL A 11 -6.65 -10.00 10.29
CA VAL A 11 -5.86 -10.04 11.55
C VAL A 11 -5.97 -8.75 12.38
N PRO A 12 -6.02 -7.52 11.83
CA PRO A 12 -6.20 -6.30 12.63
C PRO A 12 -7.48 -6.31 13.48
N ALA A 13 -8.58 -6.85 12.95
CA ALA A 13 -9.83 -7.00 13.71
C ALA A 13 -9.70 -8.07 14.80
N ALA A 14 -8.97 -9.15 14.54
CA ALA A 14 -8.69 -10.17 15.55
C ALA A 14 -7.82 -9.61 16.68
N ILE A 15 -6.80 -8.81 16.40
CA ILE A 15 -5.97 -8.11 17.39
C ILE A 15 -6.86 -7.17 18.24
N ALA A 16 -7.73 -6.38 17.61
CA ALA A 16 -8.64 -5.50 18.31
C ALA A 16 -9.61 -6.26 19.24
N SER A 17 -10.11 -7.44 18.82
CA SER A 17 -11.00 -8.27 19.65
C SER A 17 -10.27 -8.88 20.85
N VAL A 18 -9.05 -9.38 20.67
CA VAL A 18 -8.22 -9.92 21.76
C VAL A 18 -7.82 -8.80 22.72
N GLY A 19 -7.45 -7.62 22.23
CA GLY A 19 -7.16 -6.45 23.05
C GLY A 19 -8.36 -6.01 23.88
N GLY A 20 -9.59 -6.09 23.34
CA GLY A 20 -10.83 -5.85 24.10
C GLY A 20 -11.01 -6.84 25.24
N LEU A 21 -10.86 -8.14 24.98
CA LEU A 21 -10.93 -9.18 26.01
C LEU A 21 -9.85 -9.02 27.08
N PHE A 22 -8.66 -8.62 26.69
CA PHE A 22 -7.58 -8.29 27.63
C PHE A 22 -7.93 -7.15 28.56
N VAL A 23 -8.50 -6.05 28.05
CA VAL A 23 -8.95 -4.92 28.86
C VAL A 23 -10.09 -5.34 29.80
N ASP A 24 -11.04 -6.14 29.34
CA ASP A 24 -12.13 -6.65 30.13
C ASP A 24 -11.63 -7.57 31.29
N ALA A 25 -10.65 -8.42 31.00
CA ALA A 25 -10.02 -9.28 32.01
C ALA A 25 -9.34 -8.44 33.11
N ILE A 26 -8.63 -7.37 32.75
CA ILE A 26 -8.04 -6.43 33.72
C ILE A 26 -9.12 -5.70 34.52
N ALA A 27 -10.17 -5.19 33.86
CA ALA A 27 -11.24 -4.46 34.53
C ALA A 27 -11.98 -5.34 35.56
N ASN A 28 -12.26 -6.59 35.22
CA ASN A 28 -12.90 -7.55 36.10
C ASN A 28 -12.01 -7.92 37.29
N SER A 29 -10.71 -8.06 37.09
CA SER A 29 -9.78 -8.37 38.19
C SER A 29 -9.62 -7.24 39.20
N LEU A 30 -9.73 -5.98 38.74
CA LEU A 30 -9.70 -4.82 39.60
C LEU A 30 -10.98 -4.70 40.45
N GLN A 31 -12.11 -5.24 40.00
CA GLN A 31 -13.38 -5.25 40.74
C GLN A 31 -13.50 -6.42 41.73
N GLN A 32 -12.90 -7.57 41.41
CA GLN A 32 -12.81 -8.69 42.35
C GLN A 32 -11.58 -8.51 43.23
N ASN A 33 -11.78 -8.29 44.53
CA ASN A 33 -10.71 -8.17 45.52
C ASN A 33 -9.63 -9.22 45.31
N ALA A 34 -8.41 -8.78 45.11
CA ALA A 34 -7.22 -9.48 44.63
C ALA A 34 -6.71 -10.62 45.55
N ASN A 35 -7.43 -11.69 45.74
CA ASN A 35 -6.96 -12.85 46.48
C ASN A 35 -6.36 -13.95 45.62
N ASP A 36 -6.49 -13.89 44.28
CA ASP A 36 -5.89 -14.88 43.33
C ASP A 36 -5.03 -14.18 42.27
N PHE A 37 -3.91 -13.61 42.71
CA PHE A 37 -2.90 -13.05 41.80
C PHE A 37 -2.26 -14.08 40.87
N SER A 38 -2.34 -15.37 41.20
CA SER A 38 -1.77 -16.46 40.38
C SER A 38 -2.59 -16.71 39.11
N ASP A 39 -3.90 -16.85 39.24
CA ASP A 39 -4.82 -17.14 38.13
C ASP A 39 -4.94 -15.94 37.17
N PHE A 40 -4.95 -14.73 37.70
CA PHE A 40 -4.91 -13.49 36.94
C PHE A 40 -3.67 -13.38 36.07
N ARG A 41 -2.48 -13.74 36.60
CA ARG A 41 -1.24 -13.74 35.82
C ARG A 41 -1.29 -14.70 34.66
N GLU A 42 -1.84 -15.89 34.82
CA GLU A 42 -1.93 -16.89 33.77
C GLU A 42 -2.88 -16.45 32.66
N GLU A 43 -4.07 -15.92 32.98
CA GLU A 43 -5.01 -15.39 31.99
C GLU A 43 -4.42 -14.24 31.19
N VAL A 44 -3.82 -13.24 31.84
CA VAL A 44 -3.18 -12.11 31.17
C VAL A 44 -2.04 -12.55 30.26
N LEU A 45 -1.21 -13.50 30.71
CA LEU A 45 -0.12 -14.04 29.90
C LEU A 45 -0.63 -14.75 28.64
N ILE A 46 -1.74 -15.45 28.71
CA ILE A 46 -2.35 -16.12 27.55
C ILE A 46 -2.80 -15.08 26.53
N TYR A 47 -3.50 -14.02 26.92
CA TYR A 47 -3.92 -12.95 26.00
C TYR A 47 -2.74 -12.24 25.35
N VAL A 48 -1.70 -11.93 26.11
CA VAL A 48 -0.47 -11.32 25.59
C VAL A 48 0.24 -12.25 24.60
N LEU A 49 0.30 -13.56 24.87
CA LEU A 49 0.91 -14.51 23.94
C LEU A 49 0.10 -14.67 22.65
N ILE A 50 -1.23 -14.66 22.72
CA ILE A 50 -2.11 -14.70 21.54
C ILE A 50 -1.92 -13.43 20.73
N GLU A 51 -1.90 -12.25 21.36
CA GLU A 51 -1.69 -10.97 20.68
C GLU A 51 -0.33 -10.91 20.01
N LEU A 52 0.73 -11.35 20.71
CA LEU A 52 2.07 -11.46 20.15
C LEU A 52 2.08 -12.38 18.91
N GLY A 53 1.42 -13.54 19.00
CA GLY A 53 1.27 -14.48 17.87
C GLY A 53 0.57 -13.83 16.67
N LEU A 54 -0.52 -13.10 16.90
CA LEU A 54 -1.24 -12.38 15.85
C LEU A 54 -0.40 -11.28 15.20
N VAL A 55 0.36 -10.52 16.00
CA VAL A 55 1.25 -9.48 15.49
C VAL A 55 2.40 -10.09 14.67
N LEU A 56 2.97 -11.19 15.11
CA LEU A 56 4.00 -11.92 14.35
C LEU A 56 3.43 -12.46 13.03
N LEU A 57 2.23 -13.01 13.04
CA LEU A 57 1.52 -13.50 11.86
C LEU A 57 1.22 -12.36 10.87
N LEU A 58 0.76 -11.21 11.37
CA LEU A 58 0.54 -10.02 10.57
C LEU A 58 1.83 -9.52 9.91
N THR A 59 2.88 -9.37 10.71
CA THR A 59 4.19 -8.88 10.23
C THR A 59 4.82 -9.87 9.24
N GLY A 60 4.73 -11.16 9.51
CA GLY A 60 5.19 -12.22 8.61
C GLY A 60 4.46 -12.19 7.28
N SER A 61 3.12 -12.08 7.29
CA SER A 61 2.31 -11.95 6.07
C SER A 61 2.65 -10.70 5.26
N GLN A 62 2.90 -9.57 5.91
CA GLN A 62 3.34 -8.34 5.24
C GLN A 62 4.70 -8.51 4.58
N ARG A 63 5.66 -9.14 5.25
CA ARG A 63 6.99 -9.44 4.69
C ARG A 63 6.92 -10.39 3.50
N LEU A 64 6.08 -11.43 3.58
CA LEU A 64 5.83 -12.32 2.44
C LEU A 64 5.24 -11.58 1.24
N ASN A 65 4.29 -10.68 1.47
CA ASN A 65 3.74 -9.83 0.40
C ASN A 65 4.82 -8.96 -0.26
N MET A 66 5.69 -8.32 0.52
CA MET A 66 6.80 -7.51 -0.01
C MET A 66 7.76 -8.35 -0.85
N LEU A 67 8.10 -9.57 -0.40
CA LEU A 67 8.96 -10.48 -1.14
C LEU A 67 8.31 -10.90 -2.47
N CYS A 68 7.04 -11.32 -2.44
CA CYS A 68 6.30 -11.67 -3.65
C CYS A 68 6.23 -10.51 -4.65
N GLN A 69 5.99 -9.28 -4.17
CA GLN A 69 5.98 -8.08 -5.00
C GLN A 69 7.35 -7.80 -5.61
N SER A 70 8.43 -7.97 -4.84
CA SER A 70 9.80 -7.77 -5.31
C SER A 70 10.18 -8.76 -6.42
N ILE A 71 9.87 -10.04 -6.21
CA ILE A 71 10.10 -11.10 -7.21
C ILE A 71 9.28 -10.83 -8.48
N LEU A 72 8.00 -10.50 -8.32
CA LEU A 72 7.12 -10.21 -9.45
C LEU A 72 7.62 -8.98 -10.23
N ARG A 73 8.11 -7.96 -9.53
CA ARG A 73 8.71 -6.77 -10.15
C ARG A 73 9.94 -7.12 -10.98
N ALA A 74 10.83 -7.94 -10.45
CA ALA A 74 12.03 -8.36 -11.16
C ALA A 74 11.70 -9.20 -12.41
N LEU A 75 10.83 -10.20 -12.27
CA LEU A 75 10.44 -11.08 -13.37
C LEU A 75 9.69 -10.32 -14.48
N LEU A 76 8.70 -9.50 -14.09
CA LEU A 76 7.87 -8.75 -15.02
C LEU A 76 8.72 -7.68 -15.75
N GLY A 77 9.57 -6.97 -15.01
CA GLY A 77 10.47 -5.96 -15.58
C GLY A 77 11.41 -6.55 -16.62
N ASN A 78 12.02 -7.71 -16.34
CA ASN A 78 12.91 -8.39 -17.26
C ASN A 78 12.15 -8.87 -18.51
N LYS A 79 11.00 -9.52 -18.32
CA LYS A 79 10.18 -10.00 -19.46
C LYS A 79 9.71 -8.85 -20.36
N ILE A 80 9.26 -7.75 -19.78
CA ILE A 80 8.83 -6.58 -20.55
C ILE A 80 10.00 -5.95 -21.31
N ASN A 81 11.18 -5.84 -20.69
CA ASN A 81 12.36 -5.33 -21.37
C ASN A 81 12.74 -6.18 -22.60
N VAL A 82 12.71 -7.51 -22.45
CA VAL A 82 12.98 -8.43 -23.57
C VAL A 82 11.94 -8.23 -24.68
N MET A 83 10.65 -8.17 -24.36
CA MET A 83 9.59 -7.94 -25.35
C MET A 83 9.75 -6.59 -26.08
N ILE A 84 10.19 -5.55 -25.39
CA ILE A 84 10.44 -4.24 -26.00
C ILE A 84 11.64 -4.31 -26.94
N LEU A 85 12.72 -5.02 -26.55
CA LEU A 85 13.90 -5.21 -27.40
C LEU A 85 13.56 -6.04 -28.63
N GLU A 86 12.84 -7.15 -28.50
CA GLU A 86 12.38 -7.96 -29.63
C GLU A 86 11.52 -7.12 -30.56
N LYS A 87 10.62 -6.30 -30.06
CA LYS A 87 9.81 -5.41 -30.88
C LYS A 87 10.66 -4.33 -31.57
N ALA A 88 11.64 -3.77 -30.87
CA ALA A 88 12.55 -2.77 -31.45
C ALA A 88 13.38 -3.34 -32.61
N LEU A 89 13.78 -4.61 -32.55
CA LEU A 89 14.50 -5.28 -33.62
C LEU A 89 13.65 -5.51 -34.89
N THR A 90 12.32 -5.49 -34.74
CA THR A 90 11.41 -5.62 -35.95
C THR A 90 11.07 -4.28 -36.60
N LEU A 91 11.57 -3.15 -36.04
CA LEU A 91 11.31 -1.83 -36.56
C LEU A 91 12.34 -1.44 -37.64
N GLU A 92 11.88 -0.76 -38.69
CA GLU A 92 12.72 -0.21 -39.72
C GLU A 92 13.48 1.04 -39.25
N LEU A 93 14.63 1.32 -39.87
CA LEU A 93 15.50 2.44 -39.51
C LEU A 93 14.77 3.80 -39.57
N THR A 94 13.83 3.94 -40.51
CA THR A 94 12.99 5.12 -40.70
C THR A 94 12.18 5.49 -39.44
N HIS A 95 11.79 4.52 -38.59
CA HIS A 95 11.06 4.77 -37.36
C HIS A 95 11.97 5.30 -36.26
N PHE A 96 13.29 5.09 -36.34
CA PHE A 96 14.26 5.63 -35.37
C PHE A 96 14.69 7.05 -35.72
N GLU A 97 14.55 7.48 -36.98
CA GLU A 97 14.82 8.85 -37.41
C GLU A 97 13.67 9.82 -37.03
N ASP A 98 12.46 9.29 -36.81
CA ASP A 98 11.32 10.08 -36.33
C ASP A 98 11.44 10.35 -34.82
N SER A 99 11.69 11.60 -34.50
CA SER A 99 11.84 12.03 -33.09
C SER A 99 10.58 11.78 -32.24
N GLU A 100 9.37 11.88 -32.83
CA GLU A 100 8.12 11.63 -32.14
C GLU A 100 7.95 10.14 -31.80
N TYR A 101 8.38 9.27 -32.71
CA TYR A 101 8.34 7.83 -32.50
C TYR A 101 9.38 7.39 -31.45
N TYR A 102 10.59 7.94 -31.48
CA TYR A 102 11.62 7.68 -30.48
C TYR A 102 11.17 8.09 -29.07
N ASP A 103 10.55 9.25 -28.93
CA ASP A 103 9.99 9.71 -27.64
C ASP A 103 8.89 8.78 -27.13
N LYS A 104 8.04 8.27 -28.02
CA LYS A 104 7.00 7.28 -27.67
C LYS A 104 7.63 5.96 -27.20
N LEU A 105 8.69 5.51 -27.88
CA LEU A 105 9.41 4.27 -27.52
C LEU A 105 10.08 4.40 -26.14
N VAL A 106 10.77 5.50 -25.89
CA VAL A 106 11.43 5.77 -24.60
C VAL A 106 10.40 5.87 -23.49
N ARG A 107 9.26 6.53 -23.72
CA ARG A 107 8.16 6.62 -22.77
C ARG A 107 7.54 5.25 -22.51
N ALA A 108 7.25 4.47 -23.58
CA ALA A 108 6.73 3.12 -23.46
C ALA A 108 7.67 2.23 -22.64
N ARG A 109 8.99 2.30 -22.89
CA ARG A 109 10.00 1.55 -22.13
C ARG A 109 10.00 1.90 -20.63
N ARG A 110 9.90 3.19 -20.31
CA ARG A 110 9.88 3.67 -18.92
C ARG A 110 8.58 3.29 -18.18
N GLU A 111 7.45 3.41 -18.87
CA GLU A 111 6.13 3.18 -18.29
C GLU A 111 5.74 1.70 -18.26
N ALA A 112 6.13 0.93 -19.24
CA ALA A 112 5.76 -0.49 -19.36
C ALA A 112 6.39 -1.37 -18.28
N SER A 113 7.54 -1.00 -17.72
CA SER A 113 8.18 -1.78 -16.66
C SER A 113 7.58 -1.58 -15.27
N SER A 114 6.95 -0.43 -15.01
CA SER A 114 6.47 -0.08 -13.65
C SER A 114 4.95 -0.01 -13.51
N ARG A 115 4.23 0.46 -14.53
CA ARG A 115 2.77 0.66 -14.46
C ARG A 115 1.95 -0.61 -14.26
N PRO A 116 2.17 -1.73 -15.02
CA PRO A 116 1.36 -2.93 -14.85
C PRO A 116 1.47 -3.52 -13.45
N LEU A 117 2.69 -3.53 -12.90
CA LEU A 117 2.91 -4.03 -11.55
C LEU A 117 2.24 -3.16 -10.49
N SER A 118 2.34 -1.83 -10.64
CA SER A 118 1.72 -0.91 -9.68
C SER A 118 0.19 -1.05 -9.66
N LEU A 119 -0.44 -1.33 -10.79
CA LEU A 119 -1.87 -1.61 -10.87
C LEU A 119 -2.23 -2.89 -10.12
N ILE A 120 -1.49 -3.98 -10.35
CA ILE A 120 -1.72 -5.26 -9.66
C ILE A 120 -1.59 -5.07 -8.14
N VAL A 121 -0.49 -4.45 -7.69
CA VAL A 121 -0.25 -4.23 -6.25
C VAL A 121 -1.36 -3.38 -5.63
N LYS A 122 -1.72 -2.26 -6.26
CA LYS A 122 -2.79 -1.38 -5.77
C LYS A 122 -4.16 -2.05 -5.74
N THR A 123 -4.44 -2.96 -6.68
CA THR A 123 -5.67 -3.74 -6.67
C THR A 123 -5.71 -4.66 -5.45
N PHE A 124 -4.63 -5.38 -5.15
CA PHE A 124 -4.55 -6.21 -3.93
C PHE A 124 -4.62 -5.37 -2.65
N ASP A 125 -3.98 -4.21 -2.62
CA ASP A 125 -4.07 -3.28 -1.49
C ASP A 125 -5.50 -2.80 -1.29
N LEU A 126 -6.21 -2.44 -2.36
CA LEU A 126 -7.62 -2.06 -2.29
C LEU A 126 -8.50 -3.18 -1.71
N PHE A 127 -8.31 -4.43 -2.18
CA PHE A 127 -9.02 -5.57 -1.61
C PHE A 127 -8.74 -5.76 -0.13
N ARG A 128 -7.48 -5.66 0.29
CA ARG A 128 -7.09 -5.70 1.70
C ARG A 128 -7.82 -4.63 2.50
N ASP A 129 -7.79 -3.38 2.03
CA ASP A 129 -8.35 -2.24 2.74
C ASP A 129 -9.88 -2.35 2.87
N VAL A 130 -10.56 -2.87 1.84
CA VAL A 130 -12.00 -3.19 1.91
C VAL A 130 -12.29 -4.27 2.94
N ILE A 131 -11.52 -5.37 2.95
CA ILE A 131 -11.67 -6.44 3.94
C ILE A 131 -11.45 -5.91 5.35
N THR A 132 -10.39 -5.12 5.56
CA THR A 132 -10.09 -4.49 6.85
C THR A 132 -11.22 -3.56 7.30
N LEU A 133 -11.74 -2.74 6.39
CA LEU A 133 -12.84 -1.82 6.69
C LEU A 133 -14.10 -2.58 7.10
N VAL A 134 -14.44 -3.65 6.39
CA VAL A 134 -15.63 -4.47 6.69
C VAL A 134 -15.46 -5.18 8.04
N THR A 135 -14.32 -5.82 8.27
CA THR A 135 -14.07 -6.58 9.51
C THR A 135 -14.02 -5.68 10.74
N ILE A 136 -13.32 -4.54 10.67
CA ILE A 136 -13.29 -3.57 11.76
C ILE A 136 -14.66 -2.90 11.93
N GLY A 137 -15.35 -2.61 10.82
CA GLY A 137 -16.69 -2.04 10.86
C GLY A 137 -17.70 -2.93 11.57
N ILE A 138 -17.70 -4.23 11.28
CA ILE A 138 -18.55 -5.22 11.97
C ILE A 138 -18.21 -5.26 13.46
N PHE A 139 -16.92 -5.31 13.80
CA PHE A 139 -16.46 -5.33 15.19
C PHE A 139 -16.91 -4.08 15.96
N LEU A 140 -16.72 -2.89 15.40
CA LEU A 140 -17.16 -1.63 16.02
C LEU A 140 -18.68 -1.56 16.16
N PHE A 141 -19.43 -2.06 15.19
CA PHE A 141 -20.88 -2.06 15.24
C PHE A 141 -21.42 -2.94 16.38
N GLN A 142 -20.78 -4.10 16.61
CA GLN A 142 -21.11 -4.98 17.74
C GLN A 142 -20.81 -4.33 19.09
N PHE A 143 -19.74 -3.53 19.18
CA PHE A 143 -19.35 -2.84 20.40
C PHE A 143 -20.27 -1.65 20.71
N SER A 144 -20.50 -0.78 19.73
CA SER A 144 -21.41 0.37 19.86
C SER A 144 -21.83 0.90 18.50
N ALA A 145 -23.11 0.76 18.16
CA ALA A 145 -23.67 1.30 16.93
C ALA A 145 -23.52 2.83 16.84
N TRP A 146 -23.68 3.55 17.93
CA TRP A 146 -23.52 5.00 17.99
C TRP A 146 -22.09 5.45 17.72
N ALA A 147 -21.10 4.78 18.32
CA ALA A 147 -19.69 5.07 18.10
C ALA A 147 -19.31 4.83 16.63
N SER A 148 -19.81 3.76 16.02
CA SER A 148 -19.56 3.43 14.59
C SER A 148 -20.10 4.51 13.65
N ILE A 149 -21.33 5.00 13.89
CA ILE A 149 -21.94 6.07 13.10
C ILE A 149 -21.15 7.37 13.25
N LEU A 150 -20.76 7.73 14.47
CA LEU A 150 -20.00 8.95 14.75
C LEU A 150 -18.64 8.93 14.07
N LEU A 151 -17.97 7.76 14.05
CA LEU A 151 -16.68 7.55 13.38
C LEU A 151 -16.80 7.65 11.86
N LEU A 152 -17.87 7.08 11.27
CA LEU A 152 -18.16 7.22 9.84
C LEU A 152 -18.40 8.69 9.47
N VAL A 153 -19.22 9.41 10.24
CA VAL A 153 -19.52 10.83 10.00
C VAL A 153 -18.25 11.68 10.11
N ALA A 154 -17.39 11.41 11.10
CA ALA A 154 -16.10 12.09 11.26
C ALA A 154 -15.12 11.82 10.12
N GLY A 155 -15.20 10.66 9.46
CA GLY A 155 -14.37 10.31 8.31
C GLY A 155 -14.73 11.05 7.02
N VAL A 156 -16.01 11.42 6.84
CA VAL A 156 -16.49 12.07 5.61
C VAL A 156 -15.77 13.38 5.27
N PRO A 157 -15.56 14.32 6.20
CA PRO A 157 -14.82 15.55 5.90
C PRO A 157 -13.38 15.31 5.48
N ALA A 158 -12.69 14.34 6.12
CA ALA A 158 -11.33 13.97 5.78
C ALA A 158 -11.25 13.42 4.35
N PHE A 159 -12.16 12.50 3.99
CA PHE A 159 -12.26 11.93 2.64
C PHE A 159 -12.58 12.99 1.58
N ALA A 160 -13.50 13.91 1.88
CA ALA A 160 -13.86 15.01 0.97
C ALA A 160 -12.68 15.97 0.75
N ALA A 161 -11.93 16.30 1.80
CA ALA A 161 -10.73 17.11 1.72
C ALA A 161 -9.64 16.42 0.88
N GLU A 162 -9.38 15.14 1.12
CA GLU A 162 -8.37 14.37 0.39
C GLU A 162 -8.69 14.27 -1.11
N ASN A 163 -9.94 14.01 -1.47
CA ASN A 163 -10.40 14.00 -2.87
C ASN A 163 -10.18 15.36 -3.57
N LYS A 164 -10.48 16.46 -2.88
CA LYS A 164 -10.29 17.80 -3.43
C LYS A 164 -8.81 18.11 -3.64
N PHE A 165 -7.97 17.85 -2.62
CA PHE A 165 -6.54 18.12 -2.71
C PHE A 165 -5.81 17.20 -3.70
N SER A 166 -6.21 15.92 -3.80
CA SER A 166 -5.65 14.99 -4.79
C SER A 166 -5.93 15.44 -6.22
N GLY A 167 -7.14 15.95 -6.50
CA GLY A 167 -7.50 16.52 -7.80
C GLY A 167 -6.71 17.77 -8.15
N GLU A 168 -6.49 18.66 -7.18
CA GLU A 168 -5.70 19.88 -7.37
C GLU A 168 -4.20 19.56 -7.54
N ALA A 169 -3.65 18.63 -6.78
CA ALA A 169 -2.26 18.18 -6.89
C ALA A 169 -2.00 17.58 -8.28
N PHE A 170 -2.90 16.73 -8.79
CA PHE A 170 -2.80 16.16 -10.13
C PHE A 170 -2.84 17.24 -11.23
N ARG A 171 -3.72 18.23 -11.10
CA ARG A 171 -3.86 19.33 -12.05
C ARG A 171 -2.64 20.26 -12.03
N ASN A 172 -2.07 20.50 -10.85
CA ASN A 172 -0.87 21.31 -10.67
C ASN A 172 0.38 20.60 -11.23
N GLN A 173 0.48 19.30 -11.04
CA GLN A 173 1.57 18.49 -11.58
C GLN A 173 1.54 18.45 -13.12
N ARG A 174 0.35 18.46 -13.71
CA ARG A 174 0.16 18.50 -15.17
C ARG A 174 0.50 19.88 -15.75
N ARG A 175 0.21 20.97 -15.04
CA ARG A 175 0.57 22.33 -15.46
C ARG A 175 2.07 22.59 -15.41
N ARG A 176 2.78 22.05 -14.43
CA ARG A 176 4.23 22.19 -14.26
C ARG A 176 5.06 21.23 -15.14
N SER A 177 4.43 20.37 -15.93
CA SER A 177 5.15 19.43 -16.79
C SER A 177 5.99 20.08 -17.87
N ALA A 178 5.62 21.27 -18.35
CA ALA A 178 6.39 22.05 -19.33
C ALA A 178 7.65 22.69 -18.70
N GLU A 179 7.50 23.31 -17.52
CA GLU A 179 8.61 23.91 -16.77
C GLU A 179 9.62 22.84 -16.32
N ARG A 180 9.12 21.68 -15.89
CA ARG A 180 9.96 20.56 -15.47
C ARG A 180 10.76 19.96 -16.63
N ARG A 181 10.23 19.96 -17.86
CA ARG A 181 10.98 19.57 -19.05
C ARG A 181 12.13 20.52 -19.32
N LEU A 182 11.89 21.83 -19.18
CA LEU A 182 12.93 22.84 -19.34
C LEU A 182 14.03 22.70 -18.27
N GLN A 183 13.65 22.44 -17.01
CA GLN A 183 14.61 22.18 -15.93
C GLN A 183 15.48 20.94 -16.20
N VAL A 184 14.86 19.81 -16.59
CA VAL A 184 15.59 18.58 -16.92
C VAL A 184 16.51 18.78 -18.15
N TYR A 185 16.06 19.56 -19.13
CA TYR A 185 16.88 19.90 -20.29
C TYR A 185 18.09 20.77 -19.89
N LEU A 186 17.87 21.80 -19.08
CA LEU A 186 18.96 22.65 -18.56
C LEU A 186 19.93 21.86 -17.68
N GLU A 187 19.42 21.00 -16.80
CA GLU A 187 20.23 20.11 -15.97
C GLU A 187 21.08 19.16 -16.84
N MET A 188 20.50 18.59 -17.90
CA MET A 188 21.22 17.72 -18.83
C MET A 188 22.29 18.48 -19.60
N VAL A 189 22.04 19.72 -20.01
CA VAL A 189 22.99 20.56 -20.73
C VAL A 189 24.13 21.04 -19.80
N LEU A 190 23.82 21.38 -18.55
CA LEU A 190 24.80 21.86 -17.58
C LEU A 190 25.66 20.74 -16.95
N THR A 191 25.14 19.50 -16.91
CA THR A 191 25.86 18.35 -16.32
C THR A 191 26.62 17.51 -17.35
N ARG A 192 26.41 17.73 -18.66
CA ARG A 192 27.20 17.07 -19.70
C ARG A 192 28.49 17.85 -19.94
N GLU A 193 29.61 17.18 -19.83
CA GLU A 193 30.97 17.72 -20.10
C GLU A 193 31.11 18.33 -21.54
N ASP A 194 30.27 17.90 -22.48
CA ASP A 194 30.25 18.43 -23.85
C ASP A 194 29.62 19.82 -24.01
N GLY A 195 28.97 20.35 -22.95
CA GLY A 195 28.33 21.68 -22.95
C GLY A 195 29.22 22.83 -22.48
N VAL A 196 30.45 22.56 -22.09
CA VAL A 196 31.40 23.56 -21.57
C VAL A 196 32.52 23.79 -22.60
N LYS A 197 32.16 24.13 -23.83
CA LYS A 197 33.08 24.74 -24.82
C LYS A 197 32.47 25.98 -25.39
#